data_3f4bf3d1e7ac5d9020a45cceadaaf0cd
#
_entry.id   3f4bf3d1e7ac5d9020a45cceadaaf0cd
#
_cell.length_a   1.000
_cell.length_b   1.000
_cell.length_c   1.000
_cell.angle_alpha   90.00
_cell.angle_beta   90.00
_cell.angle_gamma   90.00
#
_symmetry.space_group_name_H-M   'P 1'
#
loop_
_entity.id
_entity.type
_entity.pdbx_description
1 polymer ?
#
loop_
_entity_poly.entity_id
_entity_poly.type
_entity_poly.pdbx_seq_one_letter_code
_entity_poly.pdbx_strand_id
1 'polypeptide(L)'
;SPSVTIVVPVYNSSQSLRPFFREVNSALSASFRNFQLIFVDDGSKDESWEEILFIRARDSRVKGIRLSKNYGQHNALLCGI
;
A
#
# COMPACT_ATOMS: atom_id res chain seq x y z
N SER A 1 13.67 14.57 -13.38
CA SER A 1 13.47 14.22 -11.99
C SER A 1 13.33 12.74 -11.81
N PRO A 2 14.01 12.17 -10.83
CA PRO A 2 13.85 10.75 -10.61
C PRO A 2 12.45 10.44 -10.10
N SER A 3 11.95 9.30 -10.51
CA SER A 3 10.74 8.76 -9.97
C SER A 3 11.04 7.40 -9.37
N VAL A 4 10.27 7.01 -8.38
CA VAL A 4 10.52 5.77 -7.67
C VAL A 4 9.19 5.11 -7.36
N THR A 5 9.18 3.79 -7.41
CA THR A 5 8.05 2.99 -6.99
C THR A 5 8.50 2.13 -5.82
N ILE A 6 7.76 2.20 -4.73
CA ILE A 6 8.08 1.45 -3.53
C ILE A 6 6.94 0.48 -3.26
N VAL A 7 7.30 -0.78 -3.08
CA VAL A 7 6.35 -1.84 -2.79
C VAL A 7 6.47 -2.20 -1.32
N VAL A 8 5.37 -2.14 -0.60
CA VAL A 8 5.35 -2.35 0.84
C VAL A 8 4.44 -3.53 1.15
N PRO A 9 4.99 -4.62 1.67
CA PRO A 9 4.16 -5.74 2.10
C PRO A 9 3.42 -5.38 3.38
N VAL A 10 2.16 -5.78 3.47
CA VAL A 10 1.31 -5.47 4.60
C VAL A 10 0.68 -6.76 5.11
N TYR A 11 0.77 -6.98 6.41
CA TYR A 11 0.09 -8.11 7.04
C TYR A 11 -0.28 -7.72 8.46
N ASN A 12 -1.58 -7.65 8.73
CA ASN A 12 -2.13 -7.33 10.06
C ASN A 12 -1.47 -6.10 10.67
N SER A 13 -1.41 -5.02 9.90
CA SER A 13 -0.70 -3.81 10.28
C SER A 13 -1.60 -2.59 10.30
N SER A 14 -2.89 -2.78 10.57
CA SER A 14 -3.86 -1.69 10.44
C SER A 14 -3.50 -0.47 11.27
N GLN A 15 -2.94 -0.66 12.45
CA GLN A 15 -2.64 0.46 13.34
C GLN A 15 -1.37 1.19 12.94
N SER A 16 -0.53 0.58 12.12
CA SER A 16 0.76 1.14 11.74
C SER A 16 0.74 1.84 10.40
N LEU A 17 -0.29 1.61 9.59
CA LEU A 17 -0.26 2.05 8.19
C LEU A 17 -0.30 3.57 8.05
N ARG A 18 -1.17 4.25 8.78
CA ARG A 18 -1.25 5.70 8.65
C ARG A 18 0.00 6.40 9.13
N PRO A 19 0.55 6.08 10.31
CA PRO A 19 1.82 6.68 10.70
C PRO A 19 2.95 6.37 9.72
N PHE A 20 3.00 5.13 9.25
CA PHE A 20 4.01 4.73 8.28
C PHE A 20 3.90 5.55 7.00
N PHE A 21 2.69 5.67 6.47
CA PHE A 21 2.49 6.45 5.25
C PHE A 21 2.89 7.90 5.45
N ARG A 22 2.57 8.46 6.60
CA ARG A 22 2.89 9.86 6.87
C ARG A 22 4.40 10.08 6.83
N GLU A 23 5.15 9.18 7.44
CA GLU A 23 6.60 9.29 7.46
C GLU A 23 7.21 9.09 6.08
N VAL A 24 6.73 8.07 5.36
CA VAL A 24 7.24 7.79 4.03
C VAL A 24 6.89 8.92 3.07
N ASN A 25 5.69 9.42 3.14
CA ASN A 25 5.26 10.52 2.29
C ASN A 25 6.16 11.75 2.51
N SER A 26 6.45 12.05 3.75
CA SER A 26 7.30 13.19 4.06
C SER A 26 8.71 12.99 3.51
N ALA A 27 9.27 11.82 3.71
CA ALA A 27 10.63 11.54 3.26
C ALA A 27 10.73 11.52 1.73
N LEU A 28 9.77 10.88 1.07
CA LEU A 28 9.81 10.76 -0.38
C LEU A 28 9.51 12.09 -1.06
N SER A 29 8.60 12.87 -0.50
CA SER A 29 8.29 14.17 -1.08
C SER A 29 9.48 15.13 -1.03
N ALA A 30 10.35 14.95 -0.05
CA ALA A 30 11.55 15.77 0.05
C ALA A 30 12.62 15.34 -0.94
N SER A 31 12.61 14.07 -1.36
CA SER A 31 13.69 13.51 -2.18
C SER A 31 13.33 13.31 -3.64
N PHE A 32 12.06 13.11 -3.94
CA PHE A 32 11.62 12.75 -5.28
C PHE A 32 10.45 13.61 -5.69
N ARG A 33 10.46 14.07 -6.94
CA ARG A 33 9.33 14.80 -7.46
C ARG A 33 8.13 13.91 -7.64
N ASN A 34 8.36 12.68 -8.11
CA ASN A 34 7.29 11.73 -8.33
C ASN A 34 7.64 10.43 -7.64
N PHE A 35 6.66 9.87 -6.94
CA PHE A 35 6.83 8.53 -6.40
C PHE A 35 5.48 7.82 -6.43
N GLN A 36 5.54 6.52 -6.34
CA GLN A 36 4.38 5.67 -6.26
C GLN A 36 4.58 4.69 -5.13
N LEU A 37 3.55 4.51 -4.34
CA LEU A 37 3.59 3.61 -3.20
C LEU A 37 2.56 2.52 -3.42
N ILE A 38 2.99 1.27 -3.38
CA ILE A 38 2.11 0.14 -3.60
C ILE A 38 2.09 -0.71 -2.33
N PHE A 39 0.94 -0.72 -1.67
CA PHE A 39 0.74 -1.60 -0.52
C PHE A 39 0.23 -2.95 -1.02
N VAL A 40 0.89 -4.01 -0.61
CA VAL A 40 0.49 -5.36 -0.97
C VAL A 40 0.01 -6.07 0.29
N ASP A 41 -1.30 -6.28 0.38
CA ASP A 41 -1.89 -6.92 1.55
C ASP A 41 -1.84 -8.43 1.36
N ASP A 42 -1.08 -9.09 2.20
CA ASP A 42 -0.86 -10.53 2.14
C ASP A 42 -1.84 -11.27 3.05
N GLY A 43 -3.13 -11.04 2.82
CA GLY A 43 -4.17 -11.80 3.54
C GLY A 43 -4.41 -11.33 4.96
N SER A 44 -4.31 -10.04 5.22
CA SER A 44 -4.57 -9.51 6.56
C SER A 44 -5.98 -9.87 7.01
N LYS A 45 -6.09 -10.19 8.29
CA LYS A 45 -7.38 -10.50 8.91
C LYS A 45 -7.93 -9.33 9.70
N ASP A 46 -7.13 -8.29 9.89
CA ASP A 46 -7.58 -7.08 10.55
C ASP A 46 -8.06 -6.08 9.48
N GLU A 47 -8.09 -4.82 9.84
CA GLU A 47 -8.57 -3.76 8.96
C GLU A 47 -7.48 -3.16 8.08
N SER A 48 -6.38 -3.88 7.88
CA SER A 48 -5.28 -3.36 7.07
C SER A 48 -5.73 -2.98 5.66
N TRP A 49 -6.54 -3.83 5.03
CA TRP A 49 -6.99 -3.53 3.68
C TRP A 49 -7.82 -2.25 3.64
N GLU A 50 -8.71 -2.09 4.60
CA GLU A 50 -9.52 -0.89 4.69
C GLU A 50 -8.67 0.36 4.89
N GLU A 51 -7.59 0.22 5.67
CA GLU A 51 -6.67 1.34 5.86
C GLU A 51 -5.93 1.70 4.58
N ILE A 52 -5.55 0.69 3.80
CA ILE A 52 -4.92 0.93 2.51
C ILE A 52 -5.88 1.71 1.61
N LEU A 53 -7.14 1.30 1.56
CA LEU A 53 -8.13 1.99 0.75
C LEU A 53 -8.36 3.42 1.22
N PHE A 54 -8.33 3.63 2.53
CA PHE A 54 -8.47 4.95 3.10
C PHE A 54 -7.34 5.88 2.62
N ILE A 55 -6.12 5.39 2.68
CA ILE A 55 -4.96 6.17 2.24
C ILE A 55 -5.01 6.41 0.74
N ARG A 56 -5.35 5.39 -0.02
CA ARG A 56 -5.43 5.47 -1.46
C ARG A 56 -6.46 6.52 -1.92
N ALA A 57 -7.57 6.60 -1.21
CA ALA A 57 -8.61 7.55 -1.56
C ALA A 57 -8.15 9.00 -1.40
N ARG A 58 -7.13 9.23 -0.58
CA ARG A 58 -6.63 10.56 -0.29
C ARG A 58 -5.37 10.93 -1.04
N ASP A 59 -4.70 9.94 -1.63
CA ASP A 59 -3.44 10.21 -2.33
C ASP A 59 -3.38 9.32 -3.57
N SER A 60 -3.42 9.94 -4.73
CA SER A 60 -3.46 9.20 -5.99
C SER A 60 -2.15 8.47 -6.29
N ARG A 61 -1.09 8.75 -5.55
CA ARG A 61 0.18 8.06 -5.73
C ARG A 61 0.20 6.72 -5.02
N VAL A 62 -0.84 6.39 -4.29
CA VAL A 62 -0.93 5.16 -3.52
C VAL A 62 -1.81 4.17 -4.26
N LYS A 63 -1.35 2.93 -4.33
CA LYS A 63 -2.12 1.83 -4.91
C LYS A 63 -2.16 0.68 -3.92
N GLY A 64 -3.16 -0.18 -4.09
CA GLY A 64 -3.31 -1.35 -3.24
C GLY A 64 -3.48 -2.61 -4.06
N ILE A 65 -2.82 -3.66 -3.63
CA ILE A 65 -2.97 -4.99 -4.20
C ILE A 65 -3.31 -5.92 -3.05
N ARG A 66 -4.32 -6.74 -3.25
CA ARG A 66 -4.72 -7.71 -2.23
C ARG A 66 -4.46 -9.10 -2.76
N LEU A 67 -3.65 -9.85 -2.05
CA LEU A 67 -3.35 -11.22 -2.40
C LEU A 67 -4.44 -12.11 -1.83
N SER A 68 -4.92 -13.04 -2.65
CA SER A 68 -5.92 -14.00 -2.19
C SER A 68 -5.28 -15.36 -2.06
N LYS A 69 -5.38 -15.94 -0.89
CA LYS A 69 -4.87 -17.28 -0.65
C LYS A 69 -5.96 -18.35 -0.73
N ASN A 70 -7.18 -17.92 -1.03
CA ASN A 70 -8.32 -18.82 -0.99
C ASN A 70 -8.29 -19.84 -2.12
N TYR A 71 -7.56 -19.56 -3.15
CA TYR A 71 -7.56 -20.42 -4.32
C TYR A 71 -6.42 -21.41 -4.34
N GLY A 72 -5.60 -21.41 -3.30
CA GLY A 72 -4.49 -22.34 -3.23
C GLY A 72 -3.48 -22.14 -4.34
N GLN A 73 -3.54 -21.05 -5.02
CA GLN A 73 -2.65 -20.68 -6.10
C GLN A 73 -1.91 -19.41 -5.71
N HIS A 74 -0.94 -19.08 -6.50
CA HIS A 74 -0.17 -17.87 -6.22
C HIS A 74 -0.73 -16.67 -6.94
N ASN A 75 -2.03 -16.56 -6.92
CA ASN A 75 -2.71 -15.50 -7.65
C ASN A 75 -2.78 -14.24 -6.82
N ALA A 76 -2.39 -13.17 -7.43
CA ALA A 76 -2.61 -11.86 -6.87
C ALA A 76 -3.86 -11.28 -7.50
N LEU A 77 -4.78 -10.86 -6.66
CA LEU A 77 -6.02 -10.26 -7.11
C LEU A 77 -5.82 -8.75 -7.07
N LEU A 78 -5.83 -8.13 -8.21
CA LEU A 78 -5.68 -6.68 -8.26
C LEU A 78 -7.02 -6.04 -7.98
N CYS A 79 -7.12 -5.41 -6.83
CA CYS A 79 -8.36 -4.83 -6.38
C CYS A 79 -8.16 -3.36 -6.09
N GLY A 80 -9.15 -2.56 -6.43
CA GLY A 80 -9.15 -1.17 -6.04
C GLY A 80 -8.09 -0.32 -6.71
N ILE A 81 -7.62 -0.78 -7.81
CA ILE A 81 -6.57 -0.05 -8.54
C ILE A 81 -7.18 0.98 -9.51
#